data_1890aa617584480090a446a71bc657c3
#
_entry.id   1890aa617584480090a446a71bc657c3
#
_cell.length_a   1.000
_cell.length_b   1.000
_cell.length_c   1.000
_cell.angle_alpha   90.00
_cell.angle_beta   90.00
_cell.angle_gamma   90.00
#
_symmetry.space_group_name_H-M   'P 1'
#
loop_
_entity.id
_entity.type
_entity.pdbx_description
1 polymer ?
#
loop_
_entity_poly.entity_id
_entity_poly.type
_entity_poly.pdbx_seq_one_letter_code
_entity_poly.pdbx_strand_id
1 'polypeptide(L)'
;MLRNGAREKALSRKVMLSLLMAGTMSVCISGGDVLAENTVKLTSDTVYNVIGEIPTSIKMNGHNIISNVMLNADNAGLSIIGTDMENLTINGEGLQFAVAAQSSSNAKVLISNVKKVDITGNVTNDSLLHSNINGAIIFDKVGLFNITTEKSIGLHAQGGLIYIDADAVSIKSKDENAIWAQLSNCSGDYPSDVKIKSSGDITLQSTSSTAVGAANMDSNVTDNKVTVDLQGKNIYLISEKSKGLLSN
;
A
#
# COMPACT_ATOMS: atom_id res chain seq x y z
N MET A 1 4.10 -54.85 -27.75
CA MET A 1 4.83 -53.56 -27.65
C MET A 1 3.84 -52.44 -27.85
N LEU A 2 3.36 -51.87 -26.77
CA LEU A 2 2.41 -50.77 -26.76
C LEU A 2 3.14 -49.48 -26.31
N ARG A 3 3.25 -48.50 -27.19
CA ARG A 3 3.76 -47.18 -26.86
C ARG A 3 2.59 -46.30 -26.44
N ASN A 4 2.54 -45.98 -25.15
CA ASN A 4 1.66 -44.95 -24.61
C ASN A 4 2.26 -43.56 -24.88
N GLY A 5 1.61 -42.80 -25.77
CA GLY A 5 1.86 -41.40 -25.94
C GLY A 5 1.04 -40.62 -24.95
N ALA A 6 1.66 -40.10 -23.90
CA ALA A 6 1.03 -39.13 -23.01
C ALA A 6 0.99 -37.78 -23.71
N ARG A 7 -0.19 -37.34 -24.07
CA ARG A 7 -0.47 -35.95 -24.46
C ARG A 7 -0.51 -35.07 -23.20
N GLU A 8 0.50 -34.26 -23.03
CA GLU A 8 0.43 -33.13 -22.08
C GLU A 8 -0.61 -32.12 -22.55
N LYS A 9 -1.74 -32.09 -21.88
CA LYS A 9 -2.69 -30.99 -21.98
C LYS A 9 -2.20 -29.86 -21.07
N ALA A 10 -1.70 -28.79 -21.68
CA ALA A 10 -1.50 -27.53 -20.99
C ALA A 10 -2.86 -27.05 -20.43
N LEU A 11 -3.05 -27.17 -19.14
CA LEU A 11 -4.20 -26.61 -18.44
C LEU A 11 -3.91 -25.12 -18.17
N SER A 12 -4.46 -24.27 -19.01
CA SER A 12 -4.62 -22.85 -18.68
C SER A 12 -5.54 -22.76 -17.47
N ARG A 13 -5.00 -22.72 -16.28
CA ARG A 13 -5.75 -22.41 -15.06
C ARG A 13 -5.86 -20.91 -14.95
N LYS A 14 -6.97 -20.36 -15.42
CA LYS A 14 -7.52 -19.13 -14.87
C LYS A 14 -7.85 -19.42 -13.41
N VAL A 15 -7.00 -18.98 -12.49
CA VAL A 15 -7.33 -18.96 -11.08
C VAL A 15 -8.24 -17.75 -10.88
N MET A 16 -9.54 -17.97 -11.05
CA MET A 16 -10.54 -17.07 -10.49
C MET A 16 -10.56 -17.32 -8.99
N LEU A 17 -9.89 -16.49 -8.22
CA LEU A 17 -10.10 -16.43 -6.79
C LEU A 17 -11.25 -15.47 -6.53
N SER A 18 -12.48 -15.93 -6.85
CA SER A 18 -13.70 -15.26 -6.41
C SER A 18 -14.05 -15.80 -5.04
N LEU A 19 -13.57 -15.19 -3.98
CA LEU A 19 -14.17 -15.36 -2.67
C LEU A 19 -15.23 -14.28 -2.48
N LEU A 20 -16.43 -14.58 -2.97
CA LEU A 20 -17.62 -13.79 -2.75
C LEU A 20 -18.11 -14.09 -1.34
N MET A 21 -17.84 -13.23 -0.40
CA MET A 21 -18.59 -13.14 0.85
C MET A 21 -19.09 -11.72 1.03
N ALA A 22 -20.39 -11.62 1.01
CA ALA A 22 -21.15 -10.41 1.17
C ALA A 22 -20.90 -9.77 2.54
N GLY A 23 -20.16 -8.72 2.53
CA GLY A 23 -20.05 -7.72 3.55
C GLY A 23 -19.63 -6.47 2.81
N THR A 24 -20.59 -5.81 2.18
CA THR A 24 -20.39 -4.53 1.55
C THR A 24 -20.04 -3.50 2.62
N MET A 25 -18.75 -3.42 3.04
CA MET A 25 -18.23 -2.14 3.41
C MET A 25 -18.14 -1.34 2.11
N SER A 26 -19.20 -0.67 1.79
CA SER A 26 -19.19 0.45 0.88
C SER A 26 -18.24 1.46 1.54
N VAL A 27 -16.98 1.47 1.13
CA VAL A 27 -16.13 2.63 1.35
C VAL A 27 -16.77 3.70 0.49
N CYS A 28 -17.75 4.39 1.06
CA CYS A 28 -18.19 5.66 0.54
C CYS A 28 -16.98 6.59 0.64
N ILE A 29 -16.16 6.58 -0.40
CA ILE A 29 -15.32 7.72 -0.72
C ILE A 29 -16.31 8.79 -1.18
N SER A 30 -17.05 9.34 -0.21
CA SER A 30 -17.72 10.60 -0.45
C SER A 30 -16.60 11.59 -0.69
N GLY A 31 -16.36 11.92 -1.96
CA GLY A 31 -15.45 12.98 -2.38
C GLY A 31 -15.97 14.35 -1.95
N GLY A 32 -16.30 14.48 -0.70
CA GLY A 32 -16.48 15.75 -0.04
C GLY A 32 -15.12 16.15 0.52
N ASP A 33 -14.55 17.22 -0.03
CA ASP A 33 -13.38 17.90 0.51
C ASP A 33 -13.60 18.19 2.00
N VAL A 34 -13.17 17.25 2.87
CA VAL A 34 -12.95 17.58 4.27
C VAL A 34 -11.62 18.33 4.32
N LEU A 35 -11.66 19.57 3.83
CA LEU A 35 -10.56 20.50 4.02
C LEU A 35 -10.56 20.88 5.50
N ALA A 36 -9.53 20.44 6.22
CA ALA A 36 -9.26 20.96 7.55
C ALA A 36 -9.17 22.50 7.47
N GLU A 37 -9.62 23.21 8.50
CA GLU A 37 -9.61 24.69 8.56
C GLU A 37 -8.22 25.32 8.30
N ASN A 38 -7.13 24.52 8.34
CA ASN A 38 -5.74 24.94 8.15
C ASN A 38 -5.09 24.25 6.93
N THR A 39 -5.74 24.32 5.77
CA THR A 39 -5.12 23.80 4.53
C THR A 39 -4.01 24.74 4.05
N VAL A 40 -2.78 24.22 3.96
CA VAL A 40 -1.65 24.91 3.34
C VAL A 40 -1.68 24.72 1.83
N LYS A 41 -1.66 25.82 1.09
CA LYS A 41 -1.50 25.82 -0.36
C LYS A 41 -0.04 26.11 -0.70
N LEU A 42 0.64 25.21 -1.42
CA LEU A 42 2.02 25.44 -1.80
C LEU A 42 2.13 26.57 -2.83
N THR A 43 3.22 27.30 -2.75
CA THR A 43 3.60 28.39 -3.68
C THR A 43 4.96 28.13 -4.33
N SER A 44 5.65 27.04 -3.94
CA SER A 44 6.92 26.56 -4.50
C SER A 44 7.07 25.07 -4.18
N ASP A 45 7.99 24.42 -4.87
CA ASP A 45 8.43 23.07 -4.51
C ASP A 45 8.93 23.06 -3.06
N THR A 46 8.51 22.07 -2.29
CA THR A 46 8.72 22.05 -0.85
C THR A 46 9.44 20.78 -0.41
N VAL A 47 10.39 20.93 0.51
CA VAL A 47 11.13 19.82 1.14
C VAL A 47 10.86 19.83 2.63
N TYR A 48 10.33 18.73 3.16
CA TYR A 48 10.12 18.53 4.60
C TYR A 48 11.27 17.70 5.17
N ASN A 49 12.01 18.26 6.12
CA ASN A 49 13.17 17.62 6.77
C ASN A 49 12.99 17.44 8.28
N VAL A 50 11.98 18.05 8.88
CA VAL A 50 11.77 18.05 10.33
C VAL A 50 10.40 17.46 10.65
N ILE A 51 10.37 16.52 11.60
CA ILE A 51 9.13 15.94 12.11
C ILE A 51 8.26 17.05 12.74
N GLY A 52 6.99 17.07 12.40
CA GLY A 52 6.03 18.04 12.90
C GLY A 52 5.87 19.31 12.03
N GLU A 53 6.68 19.50 10.99
CA GLU A 53 6.51 20.58 10.02
C GLU A 53 5.45 20.28 8.95
N ILE A 54 5.04 19.02 8.79
CA ILE A 54 4.05 18.65 7.78
C ILE A 54 2.65 19.08 8.25
N PRO A 55 2.00 19.97 7.51
CA PRO A 55 0.62 20.36 7.80
C PRO A 55 -0.34 19.17 7.64
N THR A 56 -1.40 19.13 8.40
CA THR A 56 -2.42 18.06 8.31
C THR A 56 -3.19 18.07 6.98
N SER A 57 -3.18 19.22 6.27
CA SER A 57 -3.79 19.34 4.95
C SER A 57 -2.94 20.20 4.02
N ILE A 58 -2.57 19.65 2.86
CA ILE A 58 -1.73 20.32 1.85
C ILE A 58 -2.41 20.26 0.49
N LYS A 59 -2.49 21.40 -0.20
CA LYS A 59 -2.76 21.49 -1.64
C LYS A 59 -1.45 21.75 -2.37
N MET A 60 -1.02 20.82 -3.23
CA MET A 60 0.26 20.91 -3.94
C MET A 60 0.29 22.06 -4.98
N ASN A 61 -0.83 22.31 -5.64
CA ASN A 61 -1.04 23.50 -6.47
C ASN A 61 0.03 23.70 -7.57
N GLY A 62 0.43 22.63 -8.24
CA GLY A 62 1.46 22.66 -9.29
C GLY A 62 2.89 22.50 -8.77
N HIS A 63 3.10 22.32 -7.47
CA HIS A 63 4.42 22.23 -6.84
C HIS A 63 4.70 20.83 -6.28
N ASN A 64 5.95 20.37 -6.42
CA ASN A 64 6.36 19.06 -5.94
C ASN A 64 6.64 19.06 -4.44
N ILE A 65 6.51 17.87 -3.84
CA ILE A 65 6.89 17.63 -2.44
C ILE A 65 7.99 16.57 -2.39
N ILE A 66 9.02 16.84 -1.58
CA ILE A 66 9.99 15.86 -1.13
C ILE A 66 9.86 15.76 0.39
N SER A 67 9.60 14.56 0.90
CA SER A 67 9.57 14.31 2.34
C SER A 67 10.73 13.41 2.75
N ASN A 68 11.58 13.91 3.63
CA ASN A 68 12.64 13.16 4.34
C ASN A 68 12.19 12.85 5.77
N VAL A 69 10.91 12.98 6.06
CA VAL A 69 10.28 12.66 7.35
C VAL A 69 9.05 11.79 7.12
N MET A 70 8.68 11.05 8.13
CA MET A 70 7.52 10.15 8.07
C MET A 70 6.23 10.93 7.85
N LEU A 71 5.45 10.54 6.84
CA LEU A 71 4.08 10.99 6.67
C LEU A 71 3.19 10.18 7.62
N ASN A 72 2.85 10.74 8.75
CA ASN A 72 2.07 10.07 9.78
C ASN A 72 0.71 10.73 9.97
N ALA A 73 -0.32 9.91 10.00
CA ALA A 73 -1.64 10.34 10.43
C ALA A 73 -1.85 9.88 11.87
N ASP A 74 -1.80 10.83 12.76
CA ASP A 74 -2.34 10.68 14.09
C ASP A 74 -3.87 10.89 14.05
N ASN A 75 -4.48 11.16 15.18
CA ASN A 75 -5.93 11.32 15.31
C ASN A 75 -6.57 12.39 14.38
N ALA A 76 -5.77 13.32 13.87
CA ALA A 76 -6.25 14.41 13.00
C ALA A 76 -6.28 14.05 11.49
N GLY A 77 -5.62 12.95 11.12
CA GLY A 77 -5.42 12.61 9.71
C GLY A 77 -4.36 13.47 9.00
N LEU A 78 -3.99 13.04 7.78
CA LEU A 78 -3.10 13.77 6.88
C LEU A 78 -3.70 13.73 5.47
N SER A 79 -3.78 14.88 4.80
CA SER A 79 -4.27 14.97 3.42
C SER A 79 -3.29 15.74 2.54
N ILE A 80 -2.86 15.14 1.42
CA ILE A 80 -2.03 15.77 0.39
C ILE A 80 -2.78 15.65 -0.94
N ILE A 81 -3.13 16.78 -1.55
CA ILE A 81 -3.95 16.83 -2.74
C ILE A 81 -3.20 17.58 -3.85
N GLY A 82 -2.94 16.88 -4.95
CA GLY A 82 -2.35 17.44 -6.16
C GLY A 82 -3.39 17.85 -7.19
N THR A 83 -2.89 18.16 -8.40
CA THR A 83 -3.67 18.51 -9.60
C THR A 83 -3.32 17.61 -10.80
N ASP A 84 -2.76 16.43 -10.53
CA ASP A 84 -2.30 15.46 -11.54
C ASP A 84 -1.06 15.90 -12.34
N MET A 85 -0.34 16.88 -11.85
CA MET A 85 0.90 17.37 -12.49
C MET A 85 2.14 17.21 -11.58
N GLU A 86 1.93 17.06 -10.30
CA GLU A 86 2.98 17.11 -9.29
C GLU A 86 3.54 15.73 -8.95
N ASN A 87 4.76 15.74 -8.43
CA ASN A 87 5.41 14.55 -7.89
C ASN A 87 5.51 14.64 -6.37
N LEU A 88 5.24 13.51 -5.71
CA LEU A 88 5.52 13.30 -4.30
C LEU A 88 6.65 12.28 -4.17
N THR A 89 7.76 12.70 -3.60
CA THR A 89 8.88 11.82 -3.28
C THR A 89 9.00 11.67 -1.77
N ILE A 90 9.10 10.44 -1.29
CA ILE A 90 9.28 10.13 0.14
C ILE A 90 10.54 9.31 0.31
N ASN A 91 11.51 9.86 1.03
CA ASN A 91 12.74 9.18 1.39
C ASN A 91 12.58 8.57 2.79
N GLY A 92 12.41 7.25 2.83
CA GLY A 92 12.20 6.48 4.06
C GLY A 92 13.47 6.03 4.75
N GLU A 93 14.66 6.38 4.22
CA GLU A 93 15.93 5.89 4.76
C GLU A 93 16.13 6.30 6.23
N GLY A 94 16.26 5.30 7.10
CA GLY A 94 16.46 5.50 8.55
C GLY A 94 15.21 5.98 9.31
N LEU A 95 14.07 6.20 8.66
CA LEU A 95 12.80 6.52 9.34
C LEU A 95 12.21 5.27 10.01
N GLN A 96 11.26 5.48 10.92
CA GLN A 96 10.48 4.37 11.50
C GLN A 96 9.59 3.73 10.43
N PHE A 97 8.88 4.52 9.66
CA PHE A 97 8.12 4.20 8.46
C PHE A 97 8.24 5.36 7.48
N ALA A 98 8.01 5.16 6.20
CA ALA A 98 7.86 6.26 5.25
C ALA A 98 6.46 6.89 5.34
N VAL A 99 5.41 6.05 5.39
CA VAL A 99 4.02 6.45 5.58
C VAL A 99 3.39 5.56 6.63
N ALA A 100 2.72 6.14 7.62
CA ALA A 100 2.08 5.40 8.69
C ALA A 100 0.66 5.90 8.99
N ALA A 101 -0.24 4.96 9.21
CA ALA A 101 -1.55 5.20 9.80
C ALA A 101 -1.69 4.28 11.01
N GLN A 102 -1.23 4.77 12.15
CA GLN A 102 -1.11 4.02 13.40
C GLN A 102 -1.89 4.73 14.49
N SER A 103 -3.10 4.35 14.73
CA SER A 103 -3.80 4.90 15.89
C SER A 103 -5.02 4.07 16.21
N SER A 104 -5.36 4.06 17.48
CA SER A 104 -6.61 3.52 18.01
C SER A 104 -7.88 4.24 17.52
N SER A 105 -7.78 5.25 16.66
CA SER A 105 -8.92 6.11 16.30
C SER A 105 -8.91 6.58 14.85
N ASN A 106 -9.11 5.66 13.90
CA ASN A 106 -9.39 6.01 12.50
C ASN A 106 -8.36 6.95 11.83
N ALA A 107 -7.07 6.79 12.15
CA ALA A 107 -6.00 7.56 11.53
C ALA A 107 -6.02 7.35 10.01
N LYS A 108 -6.03 8.44 9.24
CA LYS A 108 -6.11 8.38 7.78
C LYS A 108 -5.05 9.23 7.11
N VAL A 109 -4.22 8.62 6.25
CA VAL A 109 -3.40 9.32 5.27
C VAL A 109 -4.11 9.27 3.93
N LEU A 110 -4.40 10.42 3.34
CA LEU A 110 -4.96 10.55 1.99
C LEU A 110 -3.97 11.31 1.10
N ILE A 111 -3.55 10.69 0.02
CA ILE A 111 -2.75 11.30 -1.04
C ILE A 111 -3.52 11.12 -2.33
N SER A 112 -3.87 12.21 -3.01
CA SER A 112 -4.74 12.13 -4.19
C SER A 112 -4.37 13.08 -5.30
N ASN A 113 -4.73 12.71 -6.54
CA ASN A 113 -4.51 13.48 -7.77
C ASN A 113 -3.03 13.89 -7.95
N VAL A 114 -2.11 12.94 -7.80
CA VAL A 114 -0.66 13.15 -7.92
C VAL A 114 -0.15 12.39 -9.14
N LYS A 115 0.62 13.05 -10.01
CA LYS A 115 1.18 12.44 -11.22
C LYS A 115 2.08 11.26 -10.90
N LYS A 116 2.91 11.39 -9.87
CA LYS A 116 3.84 10.35 -9.48
C LYS A 116 4.08 10.34 -7.98
N VAL A 117 4.08 9.15 -7.40
CA VAL A 117 4.52 8.88 -6.05
C VAL A 117 5.74 7.96 -6.11
N ASP A 118 6.87 8.39 -5.57
CA ASP A 118 8.07 7.60 -5.40
C ASP A 118 8.41 7.48 -3.91
N ILE A 119 8.47 6.25 -3.40
CA ILE A 119 8.84 5.96 -2.01
C ILE A 119 10.06 5.05 -2.03
N THR A 120 11.15 5.48 -1.39
CA THR A 120 12.42 4.75 -1.40
C THR A 120 13.05 4.70 -0.02
N GLY A 121 13.97 3.76 0.18
CA GLY A 121 14.81 3.66 1.37
C GLY A 121 14.55 2.42 2.19
N ASN A 122 15.27 2.32 3.31
CA ASN A 122 15.16 1.24 4.30
C ASN A 122 14.76 1.86 5.64
N VAL A 123 13.61 1.47 6.14
CA VAL A 123 13.10 1.97 7.42
C VAL A 123 13.69 1.16 8.60
N THR A 124 13.60 1.70 9.80
CA THR A 124 14.09 1.03 11.01
C THR A 124 13.12 0.00 11.55
N ASN A 125 11.83 0.11 11.20
CA ASN A 125 10.84 -0.93 11.44
C ASN A 125 10.78 -1.88 10.23
N ASP A 126 9.64 -2.54 10.05
CA ASP A 126 9.48 -3.62 9.10
C ASP A 126 9.07 -3.17 7.69
N SER A 127 8.38 -2.04 7.54
CA SER A 127 7.72 -1.68 6.27
C SER A 127 7.75 -0.19 5.94
N LEU A 128 7.80 0.13 4.64
CA LEU A 128 7.71 1.51 4.18
C LEU A 128 6.31 2.10 4.41
N LEU A 129 5.25 1.38 4.04
CA LEU A 129 3.88 1.75 4.35
C LEU A 129 3.34 0.82 5.43
N HIS A 130 2.86 1.39 6.53
CA HIS A 130 2.33 0.63 7.65
C HIS A 130 0.95 1.14 8.07
N SER A 131 -0.06 0.29 7.94
CA SER A 131 -1.41 0.56 8.42
C SER A 131 -1.79 -0.40 9.54
N ASN A 132 -2.12 0.13 10.72
CA ASN A 132 -2.42 -0.66 11.91
C ASN A 132 -3.69 -0.15 12.60
N ILE A 133 -4.40 -1.05 13.29
CA ILE A 133 -5.52 -0.78 14.20
C ILE A 133 -6.53 0.22 13.61
N ASN A 134 -7.28 -0.23 12.58
CA ASN A 134 -8.27 0.60 11.89
C ASN A 134 -7.71 1.86 11.19
N GLY A 135 -6.40 1.93 11.01
CA GLY A 135 -5.76 2.98 10.23
C GLY A 135 -6.01 2.80 8.73
N ALA A 136 -5.93 3.87 7.96
CA ALA A 136 -6.06 3.81 6.52
C ALA A 136 -5.00 4.66 5.81
N ILE A 137 -4.30 4.06 4.85
CA ILE A 137 -3.42 4.75 3.91
C ILE A 137 -4.06 4.64 2.53
N ILE A 138 -4.37 5.78 1.92
CA ILE A 138 -5.11 5.85 0.67
C ILE A 138 -4.32 6.70 -0.32
N PHE A 139 -3.97 6.09 -1.45
CA PHE A 139 -3.50 6.75 -2.65
C PHE A 139 -4.61 6.65 -3.70
N ASP A 140 -5.18 7.79 -4.07
CA ASP A 140 -6.33 7.86 -4.99
C ASP A 140 -5.98 8.68 -6.23
N LYS A 141 -6.23 8.14 -7.41
CA LYS A 141 -5.94 8.78 -8.70
C LYS A 141 -4.47 9.21 -8.82
N VAL A 142 -3.56 8.26 -8.64
CA VAL A 142 -2.13 8.46 -8.84
C VAL A 142 -1.75 8.00 -10.25
N GLY A 143 -0.96 8.77 -10.99
CA GLY A 143 -0.47 8.33 -12.29
C GLY A 143 0.49 7.14 -12.13
N LEU A 144 1.64 7.34 -11.52
CA LEU A 144 2.63 6.28 -11.26
C LEU A 144 2.85 6.11 -9.77
N PHE A 145 2.71 4.90 -9.27
CA PHE A 145 3.00 4.57 -7.88
C PHE A 145 4.18 3.60 -7.80
N ASN A 146 5.29 4.04 -7.20
CA ASN A 146 6.51 3.27 -7.08
C ASN A 146 6.99 3.16 -5.64
N ILE A 147 7.38 1.96 -5.26
CA ILE A 147 8.14 1.68 -4.03
C ILE A 147 9.40 0.90 -4.40
N THR A 148 10.54 1.28 -3.80
CA THR A 148 11.79 0.53 -3.90
C THR A 148 12.49 0.50 -2.55
N THR A 149 12.77 -0.70 -2.06
CA THR A 149 13.49 -0.94 -0.80
C THR A 149 14.40 -2.16 -0.91
N GLU A 150 15.46 -2.19 -0.10
CA GLU A 150 16.33 -3.37 -0.02
C GLU A 150 15.94 -4.29 1.13
N LYS A 151 15.61 -3.73 2.30
CA LYS A 151 15.51 -4.48 3.56
C LYS A 151 14.15 -4.37 4.25
N SER A 152 13.20 -3.69 3.63
CA SER A 152 11.88 -3.47 4.25
C SER A 152 10.76 -4.09 3.42
N ILE A 153 9.64 -4.39 4.06
CA ILE A 153 8.39 -4.71 3.37
C ILE A 153 7.91 -3.44 2.65
N GLY A 154 7.40 -3.59 1.43
CA GLY A 154 6.82 -2.45 0.73
C GLY A 154 5.54 -1.94 1.40
N LEU A 155 4.50 -2.79 1.46
CA LEU A 155 3.20 -2.51 2.09
C LEU A 155 2.93 -3.52 3.19
N HIS A 156 2.61 -3.05 4.39
CA HIS A 156 2.23 -3.89 5.52
C HIS A 156 0.90 -3.42 6.13
N ALA A 157 -0.14 -4.22 5.98
CA ALA A 157 -1.42 -4.03 6.66
C ALA A 157 -1.53 -4.97 7.86
N GLN A 158 -1.74 -4.42 9.06
CA GLN A 158 -1.87 -5.13 10.32
C GLN A 158 -3.09 -4.63 11.11
N GLY A 159 -4.28 -5.04 10.71
CA GLY A 159 -5.55 -4.52 11.26
C GLY A 159 -5.94 -3.16 10.69
N GLY A 160 -5.52 -2.85 9.45
CA GLY A 160 -5.82 -1.61 8.78
C GLY A 160 -5.93 -1.76 7.26
N LEU A 161 -6.18 -0.65 6.57
CA LEU A 161 -6.36 -0.59 5.12
C LEU A 161 -5.17 0.11 4.45
N ILE A 162 -4.64 -0.48 3.38
CA ILE A 162 -3.83 0.20 2.37
C ILE A 162 -4.57 0.11 1.04
N TYR A 163 -4.95 1.25 0.48
CA TYR A 163 -5.65 1.34 -0.81
C TYR A 163 -4.83 2.17 -1.79
N ILE A 164 -4.63 1.64 -3.00
CA ILE A 164 -3.91 2.31 -4.09
C ILE A 164 -4.77 2.22 -5.35
N ASP A 165 -5.16 3.38 -5.90
CA ASP A 165 -5.74 3.53 -7.24
C ASP A 165 -4.76 4.34 -8.08
N ALA A 166 -4.13 3.70 -9.09
CA ALA A 166 -3.09 4.31 -9.90
C ALA A 166 -3.11 3.80 -11.34
N ASP A 167 -2.54 4.56 -12.27
CA ASP A 167 -2.41 4.10 -13.67
C ASP A 167 -1.42 2.95 -13.80
N ALA A 168 -0.33 2.97 -13.04
CA ALA A 168 0.61 1.85 -12.94
C ALA A 168 1.20 1.74 -11.54
N VAL A 169 1.47 0.51 -11.10
CA VAL A 169 2.01 0.22 -9.76
C VAL A 169 3.26 -0.65 -9.88
N SER A 170 4.34 -0.24 -9.22
CA SER A 170 5.57 -1.01 -9.09
C SER A 170 6.05 -1.02 -7.65
N ILE A 171 6.07 -2.18 -7.01
CA ILE A 171 6.57 -2.34 -5.65
C ILE A 171 7.68 -3.38 -5.66
N LYS A 172 8.88 -2.96 -5.29
CA LYS A 172 10.08 -3.79 -5.28
C LYS A 172 10.72 -3.79 -3.91
N SER A 173 10.80 -4.97 -3.32
CA SER A 173 11.62 -5.24 -2.15
C SER A 173 12.69 -6.28 -2.50
N LYS A 174 13.91 -6.11 -2.02
CA LYS A 174 14.96 -7.08 -2.29
C LYS A 174 14.90 -8.24 -1.31
N ASP A 175 14.95 -7.97 -0.02
CA ASP A 175 15.13 -8.99 1.01
C ASP A 175 13.81 -9.37 1.71
N GLU A 176 12.78 -8.52 1.63
CA GLU A 176 11.48 -8.70 2.27
C GLU A 176 10.33 -8.81 1.25
N ASN A 177 9.11 -8.92 1.71
CA ASN A 177 7.93 -9.00 0.88
C ASN A 177 7.62 -7.65 0.21
N ALA A 178 7.13 -7.68 -1.03
CA ALA A 178 6.56 -6.46 -1.61
C ALA A 178 5.25 -6.08 -0.90
N ILE A 179 4.40 -7.07 -0.57
CA ILE A 179 3.17 -6.90 0.20
C ILE A 179 3.10 -7.95 1.30
N TRP A 180 2.75 -7.51 2.51
CA TRP A 180 2.41 -8.38 3.62
C TRP A 180 1.13 -7.88 4.31
N ALA A 181 0.11 -8.72 4.33
CA ALA A 181 -1.12 -8.46 5.08
C ALA A 181 -1.27 -9.53 6.16
N GLN A 182 -1.43 -9.12 7.42
CA GLN A 182 -1.54 -10.09 8.51
C GLN A 182 -2.53 -9.66 9.58
N LEU A 183 -3.18 -10.64 10.19
CA LEU A 183 -3.78 -10.50 11.51
C LEU A 183 -2.80 -10.99 12.56
N SER A 184 -2.67 -10.24 13.63
CA SER A 184 -1.86 -10.59 14.79
C SER A 184 -2.52 -10.01 16.05
N ASN A 185 -1.99 -10.35 17.23
CA ASN A 185 -2.48 -9.81 18.51
C ASN A 185 -2.51 -8.26 18.56
N CYS A 186 -1.76 -7.60 17.68
CA CYS A 186 -1.77 -6.14 17.55
C CYS A 186 -2.91 -5.63 16.65
N SER A 187 -3.55 -6.51 15.88
CA SER A 187 -4.60 -6.10 14.93
C SER A 187 -5.96 -5.85 15.59
N GLY A 188 -6.16 -6.36 16.81
CA GLY A 188 -7.47 -6.32 17.47
C GLY A 188 -8.55 -6.97 16.59
N ASP A 189 -9.76 -6.43 16.60
CA ASP A 189 -10.89 -6.93 15.81
C ASP A 189 -10.97 -6.33 14.39
N TYR A 190 -9.87 -5.74 13.88
CA TYR A 190 -9.88 -5.05 12.59
C TYR A 190 -9.31 -5.93 11.48
N PRO A 191 -9.96 -5.97 10.29
CA PRO A 191 -9.45 -6.68 9.14
C PRO A 191 -8.15 -6.04 8.62
N SER A 192 -7.30 -6.85 8.01
CA SER A 192 -6.07 -6.40 7.36
C SER A 192 -6.26 -6.44 5.85
N ASP A 193 -6.39 -5.28 5.23
CA ASP A 193 -6.71 -5.15 3.82
C ASP A 193 -5.61 -4.42 3.05
N VAL A 194 -5.11 -5.03 1.97
CA VAL A 194 -4.36 -4.35 0.92
C VAL A 194 -5.14 -4.44 -0.38
N LYS A 195 -5.51 -3.30 -0.94
CA LYS A 195 -6.28 -3.22 -2.19
C LYS A 195 -5.54 -2.35 -3.20
N ILE A 196 -5.19 -2.92 -4.34
CA ILE A 196 -4.52 -2.21 -5.43
C ILE A 196 -5.38 -2.30 -6.68
N LYS A 197 -5.77 -1.15 -7.20
CA LYS A 197 -6.47 -1.01 -8.46
C LYS A 197 -5.59 -0.22 -9.42
N SER A 198 -5.38 -0.75 -10.64
CA SER A 198 -4.59 -0.09 -11.68
C SER A 198 -5.27 -0.19 -13.02
N SER A 199 -5.27 0.90 -13.79
CA SER A 199 -5.70 0.88 -15.19
C SER A 199 -4.66 0.21 -16.09
N GLY A 200 -3.40 0.14 -15.68
CA GLY A 200 -2.27 -0.51 -16.33
C GLY A 200 -1.76 -1.73 -15.56
N ASP A 201 -0.44 -1.86 -15.55
CA ASP A 201 0.23 -3.02 -14.99
C ASP A 201 0.50 -2.87 -13.49
N ILE A 202 0.43 -3.99 -12.76
CA ILE A 202 0.86 -4.11 -11.37
C ILE A 202 2.07 -5.04 -11.34
N THR A 203 3.21 -4.55 -10.87
CA THR A 203 4.43 -5.33 -10.67
C THR A 203 4.78 -5.37 -9.19
N LEU A 204 4.79 -6.56 -8.62
CA LEU A 204 5.15 -6.84 -7.23
C LEU A 204 6.35 -7.78 -7.24
N GLN A 205 7.50 -7.31 -6.77
CA GLN A 205 8.75 -8.05 -6.83
C GLN A 205 9.39 -8.18 -5.45
N SER A 206 9.83 -9.40 -5.15
CA SER A 206 10.77 -9.68 -4.06
C SER A 206 11.88 -10.58 -4.57
N THR A 207 13.14 -10.26 -4.24
CA THR A 207 14.27 -11.12 -4.65
C THR A 207 14.44 -12.30 -3.69
N SER A 208 14.41 -12.06 -2.40
CA SER A 208 14.77 -13.07 -1.39
C SER A 208 13.56 -13.62 -0.63
N SER A 209 12.43 -12.93 -0.65
CA SER A 209 11.21 -13.31 0.06
C SER A 209 10.02 -13.53 -0.89
N THR A 210 8.82 -13.63 -0.36
CA THR A 210 7.58 -13.79 -1.12
C THR A 210 7.12 -12.45 -1.67
N ALA A 211 6.71 -12.37 -2.94
CA ALA A 211 6.21 -11.12 -3.49
C ALA A 211 4.95 -10.63 -2.75
N VAL A 212 3.99 -11.53 -2.51
CA VAL A 212 2.75 -11.23 -1.79
C VAL A 212 2.49 -12.29 -0.73
N GLY A 213 2.35 -11.86 0.52
CA GLY A 213 1.96 -12.72 1.63
C GLY A 213 0.70 -12.24 2.34
N ALA A 214 -0.12 -13.21 2.76
CA ALA A 214 -1.31 -12.99 3.57
C ALA A 214 -1.38 -14.08 4.64
N ALA A 215 -1.49 -13.72 5.91
CA ALA A 215 -1.51 -14.68 7.00
C ALA A 215 -2.41 -14.23 8.17
N ASN A 216 -3.17 -15.18 8.72
CA ASN A 216 -3.77 -15.01 10.04
C ASN A 216 -2.81 -15.64 11.05
N MET A 217 -2.13 -14.80 11.83
CA MET A 217 -1.18 -15.23 12.88
C MET A 217 -1.81 -15.17 14.28
N ASP A 218 -3.10 -14.83 14.38
CA ASP A 218 -3.84 -14.81 15.63
C ASP A 218 -4.84 -15.96 15.68
N SER A 219 -4.54 -16.99 16.43
CA SER A 219 -5.41 -18.16 16.59
C SER A 219 -6.71 -17.87 17.34
N ASN A 220 -6.83 -16.73 18.00
CA ASN A 220 -8.01 -16.33 18.75
C ASN A 220 -9.02 -15.53 17.90
N VAL A 221 -8.62 -15.09 16.71
CA VAL A 221 -9.45 -14.29 15.80
C VAL A 221 -9.93 -15.16 14.66
N THR A 222 -11.17 -15.61 14.71
CA THR A 222 -11.76 -16.50 13.70
C THR A 222 -12.56 -15.76 12.63
N ASP A 223 -13.05 -14.57 12.91
CA ASP A 223 -14.01 -13.85 12.06
C ASP A 223 -13.37 -12.72 11.24
N ASN A 224 -12.18 -12.28 11.58
CA ASN A 224 -11.47 -11.24 10.85
C ASN A 224 -10.77 -11.78 9.60
N LYS A 225 -10.72 -10.96 8.57
CA LYS A 225 -10.19 -11.34 7.27
C LYS A 225 -8.87 -10.65 6.98
N VAL A 226 -7.99 -11.40 6.35
CA VAL A 226 -6.82 -10.85 5.68
C VAL A 226 -7.11 -10.87 4.19
N THR A 227 -7.03 -9.71 3.54
CA THR A 227 -7.32 -9.58 2.12
C THR A 227 -6.17 -8.91 1.39
N VAL A 228 -5.76 -9.47 0.26
CA VAL A 228 -4.97 -8.79 -0.76
C VAL A 228 -5.75 -8.87 -2.07
N ASP A 229 -6.31 -7.74 -2.50
CA ASP A 229 -7.09 -7.62 -3.74
C ASP A 229 -6.28 -6.80 -4.77
N LEU A 230 -6.00 -7.42 -5.91
CA LEU A 230 -5.19 -6.85 -6.98
C LEU A 230 -6.02 -6.83 -8.26
N GLN A 231 -6.29 -5.63 -8.79
CA GLN A 231 -7.03 -5.40 -10.01
C GLN A 231 -6.18 -4.58 -10.97
N GLY A 232 -5.70 -5.19 -12.05
CA GLY A 232 -4.84 -4.54 -13.04
C GLY A 232 -4.98 -5.16 -14.41
N LYS A 233 -4.46 -4.48 -15.45
CA LYS A 233 -4.42 -5.00 -16.81
C LYS A 233 -3.58 -6.27 -16.89
N ASN A 234 -2.37 -6.21 -16.34
CA ASN A 234 -1.50 -7.37 -16.11
C ASN A 234 -0.98 -7.30 -14.67
N ILE A 235 -0.83 -8.45 -14.03
CA ILE A 235 -0.32 -8.56 -12.67
C ILE A 235 0.89 -9.49 -12.69
N TYR A 236 2.06 -8.94 -12.34
CA TYR A 236 3.32 -9.65 -12.28
C TYR A 236 3.73 -9.83 -10.82
N LEU A 237 3.71 -11.08 -10.35
CA LEU A 237 4.22 -11.47 -9.04
C LEU A 237 5.57 -12.15 -9.26
N ILE A 238 6.65 -11.47 -8.92
CA ILE A 238 8.02 -11.89 -9.19
C ILE A 238 8.70 -12.20 -7.86
N SER A 239 9.13 -13.44 -7.70
CA SER A 239 9.98 -13.87 -6.59
C SER A 239 11.09 -14.75 -7.14
N GLU A 240 12.34 -14.38 -6.87
CA GLU A 240 13.50 -15.10 -7.43
C GLU A 240 13.90 -16.30 -6.58
N LYS A 241 13.79 -16.20 -5.25
CA LYS A 241 14.26 -17.23 -4.31
C LYS A 241 13.17 -17.83 -3.43
N SER A 242 11.93 -17.41 -3.58
CA SER A 242 10.79 -17.86 -2.76
C SER A 242 9.52 -18.01 -3.60
N LYS A 243 8.34 -17.94 -2.99
CA LYS A 243 7.05 -18.05 -3.67
C LYS A 243 6.57 -16.68 -4.15
N GLY A 244 5.94 -16.61 -5.31
CA GLY A 244 5.27 -15.39 -5.76
C GLY A 244 4.10 -15.02 -4.86
N LEU A 245 3.36 -16.01 -4.36
CA LEU A 245 2.19 -15.86 -3.47
C LEU A 245 2.27 -16.85 -2.31
N LEU A 246 2.03 -16.38 -1.10
CA LEU A 246 1.87 -17.18 0.11
C LEU A 246 0.55 -16.80 0.81
N SER A 247 -0.27 -17.80 1.13
CA SER A 247 -1.47 -17.66 1.95
C SER A 247 -1.47 -18.76 3.01
N ASN A 248 -1.66 -18.41 4.27
CA ASN A 248 -1.76 -19.31 5.42
C ASN A 248 -3.06 -19.03 6.19
#